data_b6e7522489a259d82f85e2fad76293c6
#
_entry.id   b6e7522489a259d82f85e2fad76293c6
#
_cell.length_a   1.000
_cell.length_b   1.000
_cell.length_c   1.000
_cell.angle_alpha   90.00
_cell.angle_beta   90.00
_cell.angle_gamma   90.00
#
_symmetry.space_group_name_H-M   'P 1'
#
loop_
_entity.id
_entity.type
_entity.pdbx_description
1 polymer ?
#
loop_
_entity_poly.entity_id
_entity_poly.type
_entity_poly.pdbx_seq_one_letter_code
_entity_poly.pdbx_strand_id
1 'polypeptide(L)'
;MSVTDEQRALCEAVTRELLSRLRDEMDFLKHNGIGVTIFAFTFEPGALAYISTSDRADMIRTIKEWVAYQEAGLTTEPRGERGRG
;
A
#
# COMPACT_ATOMS: atom_id res chain seq x y z
N MET A 1 8.69 21.50 -6.87
CA MET A 1 9.96 20.77 -7.01
C MET A 1 9.67 19.41 -7.63
N SER A 2 10.48 18.98 -8.56
CA SER A 2 10.25 17.72 -9.23
C SER A 2 11.00 16.58 -8.52
N VAL A 3 10.48 15.38 -8.72
CA VAL A 3 11.08 14.17 -8.19
C VAL A 3 12.35 13.86 -8.98
N THR A 4 13.41 13.50 -8.28
CA THR A 4 14.67 13.15 -8.92
C THR A 4 14.66 11.67 -9.32
N ASP A 5 15.55 11.32 -10.26
CA ASP A 5 15.74 9.92 -10.64
C ASP A 5 16.22 9.09 -9.46
N GLU A 6 17.01 9.69 -8.58
CA GLU A 6 17.48 9.01 -7.37
C GLU A 6 16.33 8.65 -6.45
N GLN A 7 15.39 9.58 -6.25
CA GLN A 7 14.21 9.31 -5.41
C GLN A 7 13.36 8.20 -6.02
N ARG A 8 13.17 8.24 -7.33
CA ARG A 8 12.40 7.22 -8.04
C ARG A 8 13.03 5.84 -7.89
N ALA A 9 14.34 5.77 -8.11
CA ALA A 9 15.08 4.52 -7.99
C ALA A 9 15.05 3.99 -6.56
N LEU A 10 15.12 4.89 -5.58
CA LEU A 10 15.08 4.50 -4.16
C LEU A 10 13.71 3.92 -3.80
N CYS A 11 12.62 4.52 -4.26
CA CYS A 11 11.28 3.97 -4.03
C CYS A 11 11.17 2.54 -4.55
N GLU A 12 11.67 2.29 -5.75
CA GLU A 12 11.64 0.96 -6.34
C GLU A 12 12.52 -0.03 -5.59
N ALA A 13 13.70 0.41 -5.20
CA ALA A 13 14.65 -0.46 -4.50
C ALA A 13 14.11 -0.86 -3.13
N VAL A 14 13.51 0.09 -2.41
CA VAL A 14 12.97 -0.18 -1.07
C VAL A 14 11.78 -1.12 -1.15
N THR A 15 10.88 -0.93 -2.12
CA THR A 15 9.74 -1.83 -2.25
C THR A 15 10.18 -3.24 -2.61
N ARG A 16 11.20 -3.39 -3.46
CA ARG A 16 11.76 -4.70 -3.79
C ARG A 16 12.36 -5.38 -2.57
N GLU A 17 13.08 -4.60 -1.76
CA GLU A 17 13.68 -5.13 -0.54
C GLU A 17 12.60 -5.59 0.45
N LEU A 18 11.54 -4.81 0.61
CA LEU A 18 10.43 -5.19 1.47
C LEU A 18 9.75 -6.46 0.99
N LEU A 19 9.56 -6.59 -0.33
CA LEU A 19 8.99 -7.82 -0.88
C LEU A 19 9.86 -9.02 -0.51
N SER A 20 11.18 -8.88 -0.66
CA SER A 20 12.10 -9.97 -0.33
C SER A 20 11.99 -10.38 1.14
N ARG A 21 11.87 -9.40 2.04
CA ARG A 21 11.81 -9.66 3.48
C ARG A 21 10.46 -10.19 3.96
N LEU A 22 9.38 -9.80 3.29
CA LEU A 22 8.03 -10.09 3.75
C LEU A 22 7.32 -11.14 2.91
N ARG A 23 8.02 -11.75 1.97
CA ARG A 23 7.40 -12.68 1.02
C ARG A 23 6.61 -13.79 1.72
N ASP A 24 7.22 -14.42 2.72
CA ASP A 24 6.57 -15.53 3.41
C ASP A 24 5.32 -15.09 4.15
N GLU A 25 5.40 -13.94 4.81
CA GLU A 25 4.26 -13.37 5.53
C GLU A 25 3.13 -12.97 4.58
N MET A 26 3.49 -12.37 3.46
CA MET A 26 2.51 -11.97 2.46
C MET A 26 1.82 -13.20 1.84
N ASP A 27 2.59 -14.24 1.56
CA ASP A 27 2.04 -15.48 1.03
C ASP A 27 1.11 -16.14 2.04
N PHE A 28 1.48 -16.14 3.30
CA PHE A 28 0.64 -16.68 4.36
C PHE A 28 -0.71 -15.94 4.41
N LEU A 29 -0.68 -14.62 4.38
CA LEU A 29 -1.90 -13.83 4.40
C LEU A 29 -2.75 -14.09 3.17
N LYS A 30 -2.11 -14.19 2.01
CA LYS A 30 -2.82 -14.46 0.77
C LYS A 30 -3.56 -15.80 0.83
N HIS A 31 -2.93 -16.83 1.38
CA HIS A 31 -3.56 -18.13 1.53
C HIS A 31 -4.71 -18.10 2.52
N ASN A 32 -4.78 -17.08 3.35
CA ASN A 32 -5.88 -16.89 4.30
C ASN A 32 -6.87 -15.82 3.83
N GLY A 33 -6.87 -15.50 2.54
CA GLY A 33 -7.84 -14.60 1.93
C GLY A 33 -7.56 -13.13 2.18
N ILE A 34 -6.34 -12.77 2.58
CA ILE A 34 -5.99 -11.40 2.91
C ILE A 34 -5.00 -10.87 1.88
N GLY A 35 -5.38 -9.78 1.22
CA GLY A 35 -4.50 -9.11 0.28
C GLY A 35 -3.63 -8.07 1.01
N VAL A 36 -2.42 -7.88 0.50
CA VAL A 36 -1.47 -6.90 1.05
C VAL A 36 -0.92 -6.07 -0.09
N THR A 37 -0.90 -4.77 0.09
CA THR A 37 -0.25 -3.86 -0.85
C THR A 37 0.58 -2.87 -0.05
N ILE A 38 1.81 -2.65 -0.48
CA ILE A 38 2.74 -1.73 0.18
C ILE A 38 3.17 -0.71 -0.86
N PHE A 39 3.07 0.57 -0.50
CA PHE A 39 3.47 1.68 -1.36
C PHE A 39 4.69 2.38 -0.79
N ALA A 40 5.57 2.81 -1.69
CA ALA A 40 6.59 3.81 -1.38
C ALA A 40 6.38 4.98 -2.33
N PHE A 41 6.33 6.19 -1.80
CA PHE A 41 6.03 7.36 -2.62
C PHE A 41 6.83 8.54 -2.12
N THR A 42 7.04 9.51 -3.00
CA THR A 42 7.70 10.76 -2.62
C THR A 42 6.65 11.73 -2.08
N PHE A 43 7.05 12.55 -1.10
CA PHE A 43 6.14 13.57 -0.57
C PHE A 43 5.75 14.59 -1.63
N GLU A 44 6.69 14.93 -2.52
CA GLU A 44 6.35 15.68 -3.71
C GLU A 44 5.75 14.72 -4.73
N PRO A 45 4.63 15.06 -5.38
CA PRO A 45 4.04 14.14 -6.37
C PRO A 45 5.01 13.83 -7.51
N GLY A 46 5.03 12.62 -7.95
CA GLY A 46 5.83 12.26 -9.11
C GLY A 46 6.41 10.86 -9.12
N ALA A 47 6.49 10.20 -7.98
CA ALA A 47 6.97 8.82 -7.97
C ALA A 47 6.18 7.99 -6.97
N LEU A 48 5.85 6.79 -7.40
CA LEU A 48 5.17 5.81 -6.56
C LEU A 48 5.57 4.43 -7.04
N ALA A 49 6.02 3.60 -6.13
CA ALA A 49 6.29 2.20 -6.40
C ALA A 49 5.45 1.37 -5.44
N TYR A 50 5.10 0.17 -5.86
CA TYR A 50 4.29 -0.68 -4.99
C TYR A 50 4.57 -2.15 -5.24
N ILE A 51 4.26 -2.95 -4.22
CA ILE A 51 4.19 -4.41 -4.33
C ILE A 51 2.81 -4.83 -3.82
N SER A 52 2.26 -5.89 -4.40
CA SER A 52 0.91 -6.32 -4.05
C SER A 52 0.76 -7.81 -4.30
N THR A 53 -0.06 -8.45 -3.45
CA THR A 53 -0.46 -9.84 -3.66
C THR A 53 -1.75 -9.94 -4.45
N SER A 54 -2.44 -8.83 -4.66
CA SER A 54 -3.71 -8.78 -5.40
C SER A 54 -3.45 -8.42 -6.86
N ASP A 55 -4.39 -8.77 -7.72
CA ASP A 55 -4.29 -8.26 -9.08
C ASP A 55 -4.56 -6.76 -9.09
N ARG A 56 -4.21 -6.13 -10.22
CA ARG A 56 -4.25 -4.68 -10.32
C ARG A 56 -5.66 -4.12 -10.15
N ALA A 57 -6.65 -4.79 -10.74
CA ALA A 57 -8.03 -4.30 -10.68
C ALA A 57 -8.58 -4.34 -9.27
N ASP A 58 -8.34 -5.41 -8.54
CA ASP A 58 -8.78 -5.54 -7.16
C ASP A 58 -8.09 -4.52 -6.26
N MET A 59 -6.80 -4.32 -6.47
CA MET A 59 -6.04 -3.35 -5.70
C MET A 59 -6.60 -1.94 -5.91
N ILE A 60 -6.83 -1.56 -7.16
CA ILE A 60 -7.34 -0.24 -7.49
C ILE A 60 -8.72 -0.03 -6.86
N ARG A 61 -9.61 -1.04 -6.97
CA ARG A 61 -10.94 -0.94 -6.39
C ARG A 61 -10.86 -0.71 -4.88
N THR A 62 -10.04 -1.49 -4.20
CA THR A 62 -9.90 -1.40 -2.74
C THR A 62 -9.34 -0.03 -2.33
N ILE A 63 -8.35 0.46 -3.06
CA ILE A 63 -7.76 1.76 -2.76
C ILE A 63 -8.78 2.88 -2.97
N LYS A 64 -9.58 2.79 -4.02
CA LYS A 64 -10.63 3.78 -4.27
C LYS A 64 -11.65 3.80 -3.13
N GLU A 65 -12.02 2.64 -2.62
CA GLU A 65 -12.93 2.56 -1.48
C GLU A 65 -12.31 3.22 -0.25
N TRP A 66 -11.03 2.93 0.01
CA TRP A 66 -10.35 3.52 1.15
C TRP A 66 -10.26 5.05 1.02
N VAL A 67 -9.93 5.53 -0.18
CA VAL A 67 -9.85 6.97 -0.44
C VAL A 67 -11.22 7.61 -0.19
N ALA A 68 -12.30 7.00 -0.68
CA ALA A 68 -13.63 7.54 -0.48
C ALA A 68 -13.98 7.64 1.00
N TYR A 69 -13.62 6.64 1.80
CA TYR A 69 -13.81 6.68 3.24
C TYR A 69 -13.06 7.85 3.86
N GLN A 70 -11.80 8.04 3.47
CA GLN A 70 -10.98 9.11 4.04
C GLN A 70 -11.52 10.48 3.66
N GLU A 71 -11.94 10.65 2.42
CA GLU A 71 -12.45 11.92 1.94
C GLU A 71 -13.80 12.27 2.57
N ALA A 72 -14.58 11.26 2.91
CA ALA A 72 -15.86 11.48 3.58
C ALA A 72 -15.71 11.74 5.08
N GLY A 73 -14.49 11.64 5.60
CA GLY A 73 -14.23 11.82 7.03
C GLY A 73 -14.64 10.62 7.86
N LEU A 74 -14.91 9.49 7.24
CA LEU A 74 -15.25 8.27 7.96
C LEU A 74 -13.97 7.60 8.43
N THR A 75 -14.07 6.88 9.56
CA THR A 75 -12.92 6.13 10.06
C THR A 75 -13.17 4.64 9.94
N THR A 76 -12.13 3.90 9.84
CA THR A 76 -12.20 2.46 9.78
C THR A 76 -11.84 1.80 11.10
N GLU A 77 -11.68 2.62 12.09
CA GLU A 77 -11.39 2.04 13.39
C GLU A 77 -12.59 1.52 14.02
N PRO A 78 -12.22 1.63 14.18
CA PRO A 78 -12.89 1.28 14.49
C PRO A 78 -12.96 1.18 15.49
N ARG A 79 -13.08 1.48 15.37
CA ARG A 79 -13.22 1.51 15.79
C ARG A 79 -12.80 1.00 16.38
N GLY A 80 -12.50 1.02 16.77
CA GLY A 80 -12.31 1.03 16.85
C GLY A 80 -12.07 0.48 17.13
N GLU A 81 -12.18 0.36 17.41
CA GLU A 81 -11.99 0.31 17.22
C GLU A 81 -11.54 -0.20 17.13
N ARG A 82 -11.24 -0.50 17.78
CA ARG A 82 -10.85 -0.47 17.36
C ARG A 82 -10.36 -0.69 17.38
N GLY A 83 -10.30 -1.01 17.98
CA GLY A 83 -10.08 -0.58 17.60
C GLY A 83 -9.86 -0.63 17.83
N ARG A 84 -9.81 -0.59 18.44
CA ARG A 84 -9.78 -0.18 18.24
C ARG A 84 -9.72 -0.08 18.10
N GLY A 85 -9.68 -0.46 18.62
CA GLY A 85 -9.87 0.12 18.06
C GLY A 85 -9.95 0.15 18.15
#